data_97a2149e0edbcb6cf53b8b2c5b7950f3
#
_entry.id   97a2149e0edbcb6cf53b8b2c5b7950f3
#
_cell.length_a   1.000
_cell.length_b   1.000
_cell.length_c   1.000
_cell.angle_alpha   90.00
_cell.angle_beta   90.00
_cell.angle_gamma   90.00
#
_symmetry.space_group_name_H-M   'P 1'
#
loop_
_entity.id
_entity.type
_entity.pdbx_description
1 polymer ?
#
loop_
_entity_poly.entity_id
_entity_poly.type
_entity_poly.pdbx_seq_one_letter_code
_entity_poly.pdbx_strand_id
1 'polypeptide(L)'
;ALITPASKRQARGARRGRGPLVGGMEDAGRWALLRRSPAEATDRLPEETLEHIARTLLRRYGVVFWRLLEREAEWLPSWRELLRTLHRLEARGEIRGGRFVSGLAGEQFALPEAIPLLREVRRRPLDGSLVAVCGADPLNLAGTLLPGSKVPALAGNRLVYRDGIPAAAEIAGKQLFWLELEQPAANEVKQKLIRH
;
A
#
# COMPACT_ATOMS: atom_id res chain seq x y z
N ALA A 1 25.25 5.01 -6.29
CA ALA A 1 25.71 6.07 -5.41
C ALA A 1 26.27 5.43 -4.16
N LEU A 2 27.59 5.57 -3.94
CA LEU A 2 28.26 5.12 -2.71
C LEU A 2 27.79 6.02 -1.58
N ILE A 3 27.16 5.45 -0.58
CA ILE A 3 26.83 6.17 0.66
C ILE A 3 28.16 6.37 1.39
N THR A 4 28.60 7.62 1.46
CA THR A 4 29.81 7.99 2.19
C THR A 4 29.57 7.77 3.69
N PRO A 5 30.46 7.07 4.42
CA PRO A 5 30.32 6.87 5.86
C PRO A 5 30.17 8.19 6.60
N ALA A 6 29.38 8.20 7.66
CA ALA A 6 29.02 9.38 8.45
C ALA A 6 30.19 10.19 9.00
N SER A 7 31.41 9.63 9.04
CA SER A 7 32.62 10.28 9.53
C SER A 7 33.15 11.45 8.68
N LYS A 8 32.62 11.66 7.45
CA LYS A 8 33.02 12.80 6.59
C LYS A 8 32.02 13.93 6.50
N ARG A 9 30.95 13.90 7.26
CA ARG A 9 30.08 15.07 7.47
C ARG A 9 30.63 15.93 8.61
N GLN A 10 31.74 16.65 8.36
CA GLN A 10 32.15 17.74 9.25
C GLN A 10 31.14 18.88 9.17
N ALA A 11 30.37 18.99 10.19
CA ALA A 11 30.16 20.07 11.14
C ALA A 11 30.06 21.48 10.55
N ARG A 12 28.85 21.98 10.47
CA ARG A 12 28.57 23.37 10.82
C ARG A 12 27.49 23.39 11.90
N GLY A 13 27.84 23.80 13.12
CA GLY A 13 26.93 24.00 14.24
C GLY A 13 27.15 23.06 15.42
N ALA A 14 28.17 23.33 16.23
CA ALA A 14 28.40 22.65 17.51
C ALA A 14 27.25 22.94 18.48
N ARG A 15 26.42 21.93 18.80
CA ARG A 15 25.67 21.84 20.05
C ARG A 15 26.40 20.84 20.95
N ARG A 16 26.84 21.36 22.12
CA ARG A 16 27.50 20.58 23.17
C ARG A 16 26.61 19.40 23.60
N GLY A 17 27.18 18.21 23.70
CA GLY A 17 26.68 17.17 24.56
C GLY A 17 26.30 15.81 23.97
N ARG A 18 26.86 15.40 22.80
CA ARG A 18 26.87 13.97 22.44
C ARG A 18 28.20 13.67 21.76
N GLY A 19 28.98 12.78 22.36
CA GLY A 19 30.20 12.27 21.77
C GLY A 19 29.98 11.69 20.38
N PRO A 20 31.02 11.58 19.54
CA PRO A 20 30.86 10.99 18.22
C PRO A 20 30.34 9.56 18.40
N LEU A 21 29.17 9.27 17.85
CA LEU A 21 28.73 7.91 17.63
C LEU A 21 29.72 7.31 16.62
N VAL A 22 30.73 6.61 17.14
CA VAL A 22 31.57 5.72 16.36
C VAL A 22 30.72 4.46 16.12
N GLY A 23 29.73 4.58 15.24
CA GLY A 23 29.01 3.43 14.72
C GLY A 23 29.96 2.68 13.80
N GLY A 24 30.30 1.46 14.15
CA GLY A 24 30.99 0.53 13.26
C GLY A 24 30.08 0.16 12.07
N MET A 25 30.62 -0.58 11.12
CA MET A 25 29.85 -1.07 9.96
C MET A 25 28.70 -2.01 10.39
N GLU A 26 28.80 -2.60 11.58
CA GLU A 26 27.77 -3.38 12.26
C GLU A 26 26.53 -2.57 12.65
N ASP A 27 26.68 -1.27 12.90
CA ASP A 27 25.56 -0.37 13.25
C ASP A 27 24.87 0.24 12.03
N ALA A 28 25.37 -0.01 10.84
CA ALA A 28 24.86 0.58 9.59
C ALA A 28 23.57 -0.08 9.05
N GLY A 29 22.94 -0.97 9.81
CA GLY A 29 21.70 -1.63 9.44
C GLY A 29 21.89 -2.86 8.54
N ARG A 30 20.79 -3.31 7.92
CA ARG A 30 20.79 -4.49 7.05
C ARG A 30 21.28 -4.11 5.65
N TRP A 31 22.31 -4.82 5.18
CA TRP A 31 22.82 -4.68 3.83
C TRP A 31 22.24 -5.75 2.93
N ALA A 32 21.85 -5.37 1.73
CA ALA A 32 21.45 -6.29 0.67
C ALA A 32 22.21 -5.99 -0.60
N LEU A 33 22.63 -7.03 -1.31
CA LEU A 33 23.22 -6.88 -2.63
C LEU A 33 22.13 -6.44 -3.62
N LEU A 34 22.23 -5.21 -4.10
CA LEU A 34 21.42 -4.75 -5.22
C LEU A 34 21.99 -5.36 -6.51
N ARG A 35 21.30 -6.38 -7.02
CA ARG A 35 21.62 -6.90 -8.36
C ARG A 35 21.25 -5.83 -9.37
N ARG A 36 22.22 -5.29 -10.08
CA ARG A 36 21.97 -4.49 -11.27
C ARG A 36 21.43 -5.44 -12.34
N SER A 37 20.30 -5.13 -12.93
CA SER A 37 19.89 -5.80 -14.16
C SER A 37 21.00 -5.63 -15.18
N PRO A 38 21.40 -6.71 -15.90
CA PRO A 38 22.31 -6.56 -17.03
C PRO A 38 21.75 -5.50 -17.98
N ALA A 39 22.63 -4.65 -18.52
CA ALA A 39 22.26 -3.60 -19.46
C ALA A 39 21.62 -4.11 -20.78
N GLU A 40 21.59 -5.41 -20.96
CA GLU A 40 20.93 -6.13 -22.06
C GLU A 40 19.60 -6.74 -21.63
N ALA A 41 18.79 -6.00 -20.88
CA ALA A 41 17.41 -6.42 -20.63
C ALA A 41 16.69 -6.43 -21.98
N THR A 42 16.40 -7.64 -22.49
CA THR A 42 15.39 -7.81 -23.55
C THR A 42 14.15 -7.01 -23.14
N ASP A 43 13.57 -6.26 -24.08
CA ASP A 43 12.38 -5.40 -23.87
C ASP A 43 11.19 -6.15 -23.21
N ARG A 44 11.30 -7.44 -22.97
CA ARG A 44 10.24 -8.29 -22.44
C ARG A 44 10.75 -9.16 -21.30
N LEU A 45 10.06 -9.08 -20.16
CA LEU A 45 10.35 -9.92 -19.00
C LEU A 45 10.09 -11.41 -19.31
N PRO A 46 10.92 -12.34 -18.78
CA PRO A 46 10.67 -13.77 -18.86
C PRO A 46 9.30 -14.15 -18.31
N GLU A 47 8.68 -15.15 -18.88
CA GLU A 47 7.34 -15.61 -18.48
C GLU A 47 7.28 -16.02 -17.00
N GLU A 48 8.30 -16.71 -16.51
CA GLU A 48 8.40 -17.10 -15.09
C GLU A 48 8.44 -15.88 -14.16
N THR A 49 9.12 -14.80 -14.57
CA THR A 49 9.16 -13.56 -13.81
C THR A 49 7.79 -12.90 -13.78
N LEU A 50 7.07 -12.87 -14.91
CA LEU A 50 5.71 -12.35 -14.98
C LEU A 50 4.74 -13.15 -14.10
N GLU A 51 4.86 -14.49 -14.10
CA GLU A 51 4.06 -15.33 -13.21
C GLU A 51 4.39 -15.11 -11.74
N HIS A 52 5.66 -14.99 -11.40
CA HIS A 52 6.07 -14.70 -10.03
C HIS A 52 5.50 -13.37 -9.53
N ILE A 53 5.56 -12.32 -10.36
CA ILE A 53 4.99 -11.00 -10.05
C ILE A 53 3.47 -11.10 -9.89
N ALA A 54 2.78 -11.75 -10.83
CA ALA A 54 1.33 -11.92 -10.78
C ALA A 54 0.88 -12.64 -9.50
N ARG A 55 1.53 -13.76 -9.15
CA ARG A 55 1.25 -14.48 -7.90
C ARG A 55 1.59 -13.68 -6.66
N THR A 56 2.64 -12.86 -6.70
CA THR A 56 3.01 -11.99 -5.57
C THR A 56 1.96 -10.91 -5.35
N LEU A 57 1.45 -10.28 -6.41
CA LEU A 57 0.36 -9.30 -6.33
C LEU A 57 -0.93 -9.95 -5.81
N LEU A 58 -1.28 -11.14 -6.33
CA LEU A 58 -2.45 -11.88 -5.87
C LEU A 58 -2.36 -12.24 -4.37
N ARG A 59 -1.21 -12.72 -3.90
CA ARG A 59 -0.99 -13.02 -2.47
C ARG A 59 -1.03 -11.79 -1.59
N ARG A 60 -0.55 -10.64 -2.10
CA ARG A 60 -0.57 -9.36 -1.36
C ARG A 60 -1.98 -8.80 -1.21
N TYR A 61 -2.77 -8.84 -2.28
CA TYR A 61 -4.06 -8.15 -2.35
C TYR A 61 -5.28 -9.06 -2.30
N GLY A 62 -5.13 -10.35 -2.55
CA GLY A 62 -6.24 -11.29 -2.70
C GLY A 62 -7.02 -11.11 -4.00
N VAL A 63 -7.20 -9.87 -4.45
CA VAL A 63 -7.83 -9.47 -5.71
C VAL A 63 -6.92 -8.50 -6.44
N VAL A 64 -6.71 -8.71 -7.74
CA VAL A 64 -5.84 -7.87 -8.58
C VAL A 64 -6.62 -7.29 -9.75
N PHE A 65 -6.41 -6.02 -10.04
CA PHE A 65 -6.98 -5.25 -11.15
C PHE A 65 -6.04 -4.10 -11.53
N TRP A 66 -6.22 -3.51 -12.72
CA TRP A 66 -5.26 -2.56 -13.29
C TRP A 66 -4.94 -1.36 -12.38
N ARG A 67 -5.93 -0.81 -11.67
CA ARG A 67 -5.76 0.37 -10.83
C ARG A 67 -4.88 0.11 -9.59
N LEU A 68 -4.71 -1.14 -9.18
CA LEU A 68 -3.76 -1.48 -8.12
C LEU A 68 -2.32 -1.19 -8.51
N LEU A 69 -1.97 -1.32 -9.80
CA LEU A 69 -0.61 -1.09 -10.26
C LEU A 69 -0.17 0.37 -10.13
N GLU A 70 -1.12 1.32 -10.09
CA GLU A 70 -0.80 2.75 -9.82
C GLU A 70 -0.19 2.98 -8.42
N ARG A 71 -0.29 2.00 -7.54
CA ARG A 71 0.25 2.02 -6.17
C ARG A 71 1.56 1.27 -6.05
N GLU A 72 1.90 0.50 -7.04
CA GLU A 72 3.10 -0.32 -7.07
C GLU A 72 4.27 0.46 -7.69
N ALA A 73 5.44 -0.16 -7.69
CA ALA A 73 6.64 0.45 -8.23
C ALA A 73 6.57 0.58 -9.77
N GLU A 74 7.06 1.68 -10.31
CA GLU A 74 7.04 2.00 -11.74
C GLU A 74 7.76 0.98 -12.63
N TRP A 75 8.67 0.18 -12.05
CA TRP A 75 9.40 -0.88 -12.77
C TRP A 75 8.59 -2.17 -12.96
N LEU A 76 7.38 -2.26 -12.42
CA LEU A 76 6.52 -3.42 -12.65
C LEU A 76 6.08 -3.51 -14.11
N PRO A 77 5.82 -4.75 -14.60
CA PRO A 77 5.30 -4.93 -15.95
C PRO A 77 3.97 -4.23 -16.12
N SER A 78 3.71 -3.84 -17.37
CA SER A 78 2.44 -3.21 -17.73
C SER A 78 1.25 -4.15 -17.43
N TRP A 79 0.07 -3.56 -17.18
CA TRP A 79 -1.16 -4.34 -16.99
C TRP A 79 -1.42 -5.31 -18.15
N ARG A 80 -1.12 -4.91 -19.41
CA ARG A 80 -1.28 -5.75 -20.59
C ARG A 80 -0.43 -7.03 -20.52
N GLU A 81 0.78 -6.95 -20.01
CA GLU A 81 1.66 -8.10 -19.86
C GLU A 81 1.17 -9.01 -18.73
N LEU A 82 0.83 -8.42 -17.58
CA LEU A 82 0.26 -9.17 -16.45
C LEU A 82 -1.07 -9.82 -16.80
N LEU A 83 -1.93 -9.17 -17.59
CA LEU A 83 -3.24 -9.67 -17.98
C LEU A 83 -3.13 -11.01 -18.72
N ARG A 84 -2.19 -11.13 -19.66
CA ARG A 84 -1.94 -12.40 -20.38
C ARG A 84 -1.54 -13.52 -19.42
N THR A 85 -0.74 -13.20 -18.42
CA THR A 85 -0.31 -14.16 -17.39
C THR A 85 -1.47 -14.54 -16.48
N LEU A 86 -2.29 -13.57 -16.07
CA LEU A 86 -3.48 -13.80 -15.25
C LEU A 86 -4.48 -14.70 -15.97
N HIS A 87 -4.74 -14.49 -17.27
CA HIS A 87 -5.58 -15.40 -18.05
C HIS A 87 -5.05 -16.83 -18.12
N ARG A 88 -3.73 -17.01 -18.20
CA ARG A 88 -3.13 -18.36 -18.14
C ARG A 88 -3.31 -19.02 -16.78
N LEU A 89 -3.13 -18.26 -15.70
CA LEU A 89 -3.37 -18.75 -14.34
C LEU A 89 -4.85 -19.12 -14.13
N GLU A 90 -5.77 -18.33 -14.70
CA GLU A 90 -7.20 -18.63 -14.69
C GLU A 90 -7.52 -19.90 -15.49
N ALA A 91 -6.98 -20.03 -16.70
CA ALA A 91 -7.17 -21.21 -17.53
C ALA A 91 -6.65 -22.51 -16.86
N ARG A 92 -5.62 -22.39 -16.01
CA ARG A 92 -5.13 -23.50 -15.19
C ARG A 92 -5.99 -23.73 -13.93
N GLY A 93 -6.98 -22.89 -13.67
CA GLY A 93 -7.84 -22.97 -12.51
C GLY A 93 -7.23 -22.49 -11.20
N GLU A 94 -6.04 -21.87 -11.22
CA GLU A 94 -5.33 -21.37 -10.06
C GLU A 94 -6.00 -20.13 -9.46
N ILE A 95 -6.63 -19.31 -10.29
CA ILE A 95 -7.34 -18.09 -9.90
C ILE A 95 -8.73 -18.00 -10.54
N ARG A 96 -9.49 -17.00 -10.17
CA ARG A 96 -10.83 -16.75 -10.74
C ARG A 96 -10.93 -15.33 -11.27
N GLY A 97 -11.36 -15.19 -12.54
CA GLY A 97 -11.80 -13.93 -13.12
C GLY A 97 -13.23 -13.58 -12.67
N GLY A 98 -13.51 -12.30 -12.53
CA GLY A 98 -14.84 -11.84 -12.16
C GLY A 98 -14.88 -10.36 -11.84
N ARG A 99 -15.97 -9.91 -11.22
CA ARG A 99 -16.12 -8.56 -10.67
C ARG A 99 -16.23 -8.65 -9.15
N PHE A 100 -15.14 -8.42 -8.47
CA PHE A 100 -15.03 -8.54 -7.02
C PHE A 100 -15.15 -7.20 -6.31
N VAL A 101 -14.64 -6.13 -6.93
CA VAL A 101 -14.68 -4.76 -6.42
C VAL A 101 -15.56 -3.92 -7.34
N SER A 102 -16.66 -3.37 -6.78
CA SER A 102 -17.59 -2.52 -7.53
C SER A 102 -16.96 -1.17 -7.87
N GLY A 103 -17.47 -0.52 -8.92
CA GLY A 103 -17.02 0.81 -9.34
C GLY A 103 -15.67 0.84 -10.09
N LEU A 104 -15.02 -0.30 -10.27
CA LEU A 104 -13.78 -0.40 -11.03
C LEU A 104 -14.04 -1.08 -12.39
N ALA A 105 -13.62 -0.41 -13.45
CA ALA A 105 -13.70 -0.95 -14.81
C ALA A 105 -12.58 -1.97 -15.09
N GLY A 106 -12.80 -2.83 -16.09
CA GLY A 106 -11.85 -3.83 -16.53
C GLY A 106 -11.93 -5.15 -15.78
N GLU A 107 -11.04 -6.05 -16.14
CA GLU A 107 -10.95 -7.39 -15.60
C GLU A 107 -10.33 -7.39 -14.21
N GLN A 108 -10.85 -8.27 -13.36
CA GLN A 108 -10.38 -8.46 -12.00
C GLN A 108 -10.17 -9.95 -11.76
N PHE A 109 -9.10 -10.29 -11.07
CA PHE A 109 -8.73 -11.67 -10.77
C PHE A 109 -8.56 -11.84 -9.26
N ALA A 110 -9.05 -12.95 -8.73
CA ALA A 110 -9.00 -13.24 -7.29
C ALA A 110 -8.39 -14.61 -7.03
N LEU A 111 -7.69 -14.72 -5.91
CA LEU A 111 -7.37 -16.02 -5.33
C LEU A 111 -8.67 -16.71 -4.88
N PRO A 112 -8.80 -18.04 -5.10
CA PRO A 112 -10.00 -18.78 -4.68
C PRO A 112 -10.35 -18.59 -3.20
N GLU A 113 -9.35 -18.51 -2.33
CA GLU A 113 -9.51 -18.29 -0.88
C GLU A 113 -9.96 -16.86 -0.52
N ALA A 114 -9.70 -15.87 -1.37
CA ALA A 114 -10.16 -14.51 -1.13
C ALA A 114 -11.67 -14.34 -1.34
N ILE A 115 -12.29 -15.16 -2.19
CA ILE A 115 -13.71 -15.04 -2.55
C ILE A 115 -14.65 -15.29 -1.35
N PRO A 116 -14.49 -16.37 -0.56
CA PRO A 116 -15.30 -16.56 0.63
C PRO A 116 -15.09 -15.46 1.67
N LEU A 117 -13.87 -14.95 1.85
CA LEU A 117 -13.58 -13.84 2.76
C LEU A 117 -14.31 -12.56 2.34
N LEU A 118 -14.30 -12.22 1.04
CA LEU A 118 -15.06 -11.08 0.51
C LEU A 118 -16.56 -11.22 0.77
N ARG A 119 -17.10 -12.43 0.60
CA ARG A 119 -18.52 -12.70 0.89
C ARG A 119 -18.85 -12.59 2.36
N GLU A 120 -17.97 -13.08 3.22
CA GLU A 120 -18.11 -12.96 4.67
C GLU A 120 -18.12 -11.50 5.10
N VAL A 121 -17.11 -10.71 4.70
CA VAL A 121 -17.03 -9.27 5.02
C VAL A 121 -18.27 -8.53 4.52
N ARG A 122 -18.76 -8.82 3.30
CA ARG A 122 -19.96 -8.20 2.75
C ARG A 122 -21.23 -8.51 3.56
N ARG A 123 -21.29 -9.66 4.24
CA ARG A 123 -22.45 -10.07 5.05
C ARG A 123 -22.39 -9.58 6.48
N ARG A 124 -21.26 -9.10 6.95
CA ARG A 124 -21.12 -8.55 8.30
C ARG A 124 -22.05 -7.35 8.44
N PRO A 125 -22.81 -7.26 9.53
CA PRO A 125 -23.57 -6.06 9.83
C PRO A 125 -22.63 -4.89 10.05
N LEU A 126 -23.02 -3.69 9.65
CA LEU A 126 -22.32 -2.47 9.96
C LEU A 126 -22.61 -2.12 11.43
N ASP A 127 -21.59 -2.17 12.26
CA ASP A 127 -21.66 -1.91 13.71
C ASP A 127 -21.08 -0.55 14.11
N GLY A 128 -20.62 0.23 13.11
CA GLY A 128 -20.01 1.54 13.31
C GLY A 128 -18.56 1.46 13.77
N SER A 129 -17.91 0.28 13.67
CA SER A 129 -16.53 0.09 14.14
C SER A 129 -15.56 1.06 13.47
N LEU A 130 -14.67 1.66 14.27
CA LEU A 130 -13.69 2.64 13.83
C LEU A 130 -12.29 2.06 13.85
N VAL A 131 -11.62 2.11 12.70
CA VAL A 131 -10.22 1.73 12.53
C VAL A 131 -9.40 2.93 12.10
N ALA A 132 -8.39 3.29 12.88
CA ALA A 132 -7.44 4.35 12.53
C ALA A 132 -6.18 3.74 11.91
N VAL A 133 -5.73 4.29 10.79
CA VAL A 133 -4.49 3.91 10.12
C VAL A 133 -3.61 5.13 9.88
N CYS A 134 -2.31 4.92 9.87
CA CYS A 134 -1.33 5.94 9.50
C CYS A 134 -1.41 6.24 7.98
N GLY A 135 -1.10 7.47 7.58
CA GLY A 135 -1.04 7.83 6.16
C GLY A 135 -0.06 6.99 5.34
N ALA A 136 1.02 6.51 5.97
CA ALA A 136 2.01 5.65 5.34
C ALA A 136 1.62 4.15 5.34
N ASP A 137 0.48 3.79 5.95
CA ASP A 137 0.01 2.41 6.00
C ASP A 137 -0.44 1.94 4.60
N PRO A 138 -0.12 0.70 4.18
CA PRO A 138 -0.63 0.12 2.93
C PRO A 138 -2.16 0.12 2.81
N LEU A 139 -2.89 0.14 3.93
CA LEU A 139 -4.35 0.27 3.97
C LEU A 139 -4.86 1.70 3.73
N ASN A 140 -3.97 2.68 3.53
CA ASN A 140 -4.38 4.01 3.07
C ASN A 140 -4.88 3.94 1.62
N LEU A 141 -6.16 3.64 1.43
CA LEU A 141 -6.81 3.44 0.14
C LEU A 141 -7.65 4.65 -0.30
N ALA A 142 -7.83 5.65 0.57
CA ALA A 142 -8.63 6.84 0.27
C ALA A 142 -8.05 7.64 -0.91
N GLY A 143 -8.91 8.05 -1.81
CA GLY A 143 -8.55 8.80 -3.01
C GLY A 143 -7.73 8.03 -4.04
N THR A 144 -7.49 6.73 -3.82
CA THR A 144 -6.83 5.83 -4.77
C THR A 144 -7.78 4.73 -5.23
N LEU A 145 -8.11 3.79 -4.36
CA LEU A 145 -9.05 2.69 -4.64
C LEU A 145 -10.44 2.97 -4.06
N LEU A 146 -10.50 3.71 -2.97
CA LEU A 146 -11.74 4.10 -2.31
C LEU A 146 -12.06 5.59 -2.57
N PRO A 147 -13.34 5.99 -2.43
CA PRO A 147 -13.73 7.39 -2.49
C PRO A 147 -12.96 8.26 -1.48
N GLY A 148 -12.97 9.56 -1.71
CA GLY A 148 -12.32 10.55 -0.85
C GLY A 148 -11.14 11.24 -1.53
N SER A 149 -10.55 12.20 -0.85
CA SER A 149 -9.32 12.87 -1.28
C SER A 149 -8.11 12.00 -0.99
N LYS A 150 -7.11 12.04 -1.86
CA LYS A 150 -5.85 11.32 -1.64
C LYS A 150 -5.15 11.83 -0.39
N VAL A 151 -4.85 10.91 0.52
CA VAL A 151 -4.05 11.20 1.72
C VAL A 151 -2.59 10.85 1.44
N PRO A 152 -1.67 11.83 1.53
CA PRO A 152 -0.25 11.55 1.31
C PRO A 152 0.30 10.49 2.26
N ALA A 153 1.17 9.61 1.75
CA ALA A 153 1.78 8.52 2.51
C ALA A 153 2.87 9.03 3.47
N LEU A 154 2.49 9.86 4.42
CA LEU A 154 3.35 10.44 5.45
C LEU A 154 2.93 9.91 6.82
N ALA A 155 3.91 9.62 7.68
CA ALA A 155 3.66 9.10 9.04
C ALA A 155 2.85 10.07 9.92
N GLY A 156 2.94 11.38 9.67
CA GLY A 156 2.17 12.40 10.38
C GLY A 156 0.71 12.53 9.94
N ASN A 157 0.31 11.88 8.83
CA ASN A 157 -1.08 11.87 8.40
C ASN A 157 -1.80 10.64 8.98
N ARG A 158 -3.10 10.76 9.18
CA ARG A 158 -3.93 9.69 9.74
C ARG A 158 -5.28 9.63 9.04
N LEU A 159 -5.81 8.41 8.89
CA LEU A 159 -7.16 8.15 8.40
C LEU A 159 -7.95 7.37 9.42
N VAL A 160 -9.25 7.60 9.45
CA VAL A 160 -10.20 6.77 10.18
C VAL A 160 -11.20 6.19 9.21
N TYR A 161 -11.34 4.89 9.25
CA TYR A 161 -12.39 4.14 8.56
C TYR A 161 -13.52 3.84 9.54
N ARG A 162 -14.75 3.93 9.07
CA ARG A 162 -15.93 3.42 9.75
C ARG A 162 -16.51 2.28 8.91
N ASP A 163 -16.58 1.10 9.48
CA ASP A 163 -17.03 -0.10 8.77
C ASP A 163 -16.31 -0.33 7.42
N GLY A 164 -14.99 -0.02 7.38
CA GLY A 164 -14.17 -0.12 6.18
C GLY A 164 -14.34 1.02 5.16
N ILE A 165 -15.22 2.00 5.41
CA ILE A 165 -15.43 3.18 4.55
C ILE A 165 -14.62 4.35 5.09
N PRO A 166 -13.85 5.09 4.26
CA PRO A 166 -13.13 6.27 4.71
C PRO A 166 -14.10 7.29 5.31
N ALA A 167 -13.95 7.59 6.60
CA ALA A 167 -14.79 8.54 7.32
C ALA A 167 -14.16 9.92 7.43
N ALA A 168 -12.89 9.98 7.82
CA ALA A 168 -12.17 11.24 7.98
C ALA A 168 -10.65 11.02 7.87
N ALA A 169 -9.91 12.11 7.65
CA ALA A 169 -8.46 12.11 7.72
C ALA A 169 -7.94 13.38 8.41
N GLU A 170 -6.74 13.26 8.96
CA GLU A 170 -5.90 14.39 9.37
C GLU A 170 -4.71 14.47 8.43
N ILE A 171 -4.57 15.59 7.74
CA ILE A 171 -3.52 15.86 6.76
C ILE A 171 -2.83 17.15 7.15
N ALA A 172 -1.55 17.08 7.52
CA ALA A 172 -0.78 18.24 7.97
C ALA A 172 -1.49 19.04 9.06
N GLY A 173 -2.11 18.37 10.04
CA GLY A 173 -2.84 18.98 11.16
C GLY A 173 -4.24 19.51 10.80
N LYS A 174 -4.70 19.35 9.57
CA LYS A 174 -6.06 19.72 9.16
C LYS A 174 -6.95 18.50 9.08
N GLN A 175 -8.11 18.58 9.71
CA GLN A 175 -9.11 17.51 9.68
C GLN A 175 -10.03 17.66 8.47
N LEU A 176 -10.26 16.57 7.77
CA LEU A 176 -11.15 16.45 6.63
C LEU A 176 -12.14 15.31 6.90
N PHE A 177 -13.44 15.57 6.75
CA PHE A 177 -14.49 14.58 6.89
C PHE A 177 -15.11 14.28 5.53
N TRP A 178 -15.30 13.00 5.24
CA TRP A 178 -15.95 12.52 4.00
C TRP A 178 -17.35 11.97 4.26
N LEU A 179 -17.63 11.54 5.50
CA LEU A 179 -18.95 11.09 5.92
C LEU A 179 -19.60 12.17 6.78
N GLU A 180 -20.87 12.41 6.53
CA GLU A 180 -21.73 13.16 7.45
C GLU A 180 -22.02 12.24 8.64
N LEU A 181 -21.55 12.62 9.81
CA LEU A 181 -21.69 11.86 11.05
C LEU A 181 -22.46 12.68 12.06
N GLU A 182 -23.36 12.01 12.76
CA GLU A 182 -24.00 12.61 13.95
C GLU A 182 -22.98 12.92 15.04
N GLN A 183 -23.28 13.89 15.90
CA GLN A 183 -22.33 14.43 16.88
C GLN A 183 -21.58 13.39 17.73
N PRO A 184 -22.20 12.35 18.29
CA PRO A 184 -21.48 11.34 19.05
C PRO A 184 -20.40 10.64 18.22
N ALA A 185 -20.76 10.15 17.02
CA ALA A 185 -19.86 9.43 16.12
C ALA A 185 -18.75 10.35 15.57
N ALA A 186 -19.07 11.62 15.27
CA ALA A 186 -18.08 12.60 14.82
C ALA A 186 -17.02 12.86 15.90
N ASN A 187 -17.40 12.90 17.17
CA ASN A 187 -16.46 13.08 18.29
C ASN A 187 -15.54 11.86 18.46
N GLU A 188 -16.08 10.65 18.33
CA GLU A 188 -15.28 9.42 18.36
C GLU A 188 -14.25 9.38 17.24
N VAL A 189 -14.65 9.73 16.01
CA VAL A 189 -13.74 9.84 14.86
C VAL A 189 -12.66 10.87 15.11
N LYS A 190 -12.98 12.06 15.64
CA LYS A 190 -12.01 13.09 16.01
C LYS A 190 -11.01 12.58 17.04
N GLN A 191 -11.47 11.87 18.07
CA GLN A 191 -10.58 11.28 19.08
C GLN A 191 -9.63 10.25 18.48
N LYS A 192 -10.10 9.43 17.53
CA LYS A 192 -9.27 8.43 16.83
C LYS A 192 -8.23 9.09 15.91
N LEU A 193 -8.49 10.27 15.35
CA LEU A 193 -7.51 11.04 14.56
C LEU A 193 -6.38 11.58 15.44
N ILE A 194 -6.67 11.99 16.68
CA ILE A 194 -5.72 12.67 17.58
C ILE A 194 -4.90 11.67 18.42
N ARG A 195 -5.47 10.53 18.79
CA ARG A 195 -4.77 9.54 19.66
C ARG A 195 -3.69 8.80 18.89
N HIS A 196 -2.46 8.91 19.41
CA HIS A 196 -1.30 8.11 19.01
C HIS A 196 -1.41 6.67 19.47
#